data_8159510347ad1a72ba4434ce457c97e7
#
_entry.id   8159510347ad1a72ba4434ce457c97e7
#
_cell.length_a   1.000
_cell.length_b   1.000
_cell.length_c   1.000
_cell.angle_alpha   90.00
_cell.angle_beta   90.00
_cell.angle_gamma   90.00
#
_symmetry.space_group_name_H-M   'P 1'
#
loop_
_entity.id
_entity.type
_entity.pdbx_description
1 polymer ?
#
loop_
_entity_poly.entity_id
_entity_poly.type
_entity_poly.pdbx_seq_one_letter_code
_entity_poly.pdbx_strand_id
1 'polypeptide(L)'
;MNAPVIPIIAVPAALQSDGHGCHSGRDTMLAAAKSAGKSEILAQYAKDYPKGPHDQPQSMCPAFGALRVGLRMRRTSTILSGSACCVYGLTFTSHFYGARRSVGYVPFNSESLVTGKLFEDIREAVHKEADPALYDTVVIINLCVPTASGVPLQILPKEINGVRIIGIDVPGFGVPTHAEAKDVLAGAMLKYARSEATAGPVQAPRNGRSAKPTITLLGEMFPADPVVIGMMLEPLGLAAGPVVPTREWRELYAALDCAAVAAIHPFYTASVREFEASGRAIVGSAPVGYEGTAAWLQAIGAVTNTAQDKIDAAKNRFLPMIKGALAKMPIKGRITLSGYEGSELLVGRLLVESGADLRYVGTACPRTAWSEVDR
;
A
#
# COMPACT_ATOMS: atom_id res chain seq x y z
N MET A 1 4.51 -11.91 -36.29
CA MET A 1 3.38 -12.51 -35.55
C MET A 1 2.24 -11.54 -35.64
N ASN A 2 1.16 -11.88 -36.33
CA ASN A 2 -0.01 -11.01 -36.43
C ASN A 2 -0.70 -10.99 -35.08
N ALA A 3 -0.89 -9.79 -34.50
CA ALA A 3 -1.68 -9.62 -33.30
C ALA A 3 -3.10 -10.19 -33.56
N PRO A 4 -3.69 -10.93 -32.61
CA PRO A 4 -5.04 -11.43 -32.77
C PRO A 4 -5.99 -10.25 -32.94
N VAL A 5 -6.79 -10.26 -34.00
CA VAL A 5 -7.86 -9.29 -34.20
C VAL A 5 -8.91 -9.58 -33.13
N ILE A 6 -9.00 -8.72 -32.14
CA ILE A 6 -10.04 -8.79 -31.11
C ILE A 6 -11.38 -8.51 -31.85
N PRO A 7 -12.32 -9.47 -31.89
CA PRO A 7 -13.60 -9.20 -32.50
C PRO A 7 -14.30 -8.06 -31.74
N ILE A 8 -14.60 -6.97 -32.44
CA ILE A 8 -15.45 -5.92 -31.89
C ILE A 8 -16.81 -6.56 -31.65
N ILE A 9 -17.14 -6.85 -30.40
CA ILE A 9 -18.47 -7.31 -30.02
C ILE A 9 -19.40 -6.14 -30.32
N ALA A 10 -20.23 -6.25 -31.35
CA ALA A 10 -21.24 -5.26 -31.67
C ALA A 10 -22.13 -5.05 -30.42
N VAL A 11 -22.17 -3.81 -29.93
CA VAL A 11 -23.08 -3.45 -28.85
C VAL A 11 -24.48 -3.83 -29.29
N PRO A 12 -25.22 -4.64 -28.53
CA PRO A 12 -26.59 -5.00 -28.90
C PRO A 12 -27.43 -3.75 -29.25
N ALA A 13 -28.23 -3.82 -30.28
CA ALA A 13 -29.05 -2.68 -30.76
C ALA A 13 -29.90 -2.05 -29.64
N ALA A 14 -30.31 -2.83 -28.63
CA ALA A 14 -30.98 -2.36 -27.42
C ALA A 14 -30.13 -1.40 -26.54
N LEU A 15 -28.81 -1.39 -26.70
CA LEU A 15 -27.89 -0.45 -26.01
C LEU A 15 -27.52 0.77 -26.89
N GLN A 16 -27.96 0.78 -28.16
CA GLN A 16 -27.73 1.89 -29.09
C GLN A 16 -28.90 2.88 -29.11
N SER A 17 -30.03 2.56 -28.43
CA SER A 17 -31.19 3.42 -28.43
C SER A 17 -31.05 4.60 -27.49
N ASP A 18 -31.24 5.75 -28.06
CA ASP A 18 -31.79 6.93 -27.43
C ASP A 18 -30.88 7.64 -26.40
N GLY A 19 -30.03 8.47 -26.86
CA GLY A 19 -29.29 9.60 -26.24
C GLY A 19 -29.67 10.11 -24.85
N HIS A 20 -30.29 9.28 -24.04
CA HIS A 20 -30.58 9.49 -22.63
C HIS A 20 -29.57 8.70 -21.81
N GLY A 21 -28.60 9.46 -21.25
CA GLY A 21 -27.53 8.93 -20.43
C GLY A 21 -28.01 8.04 -19.30
N CYS A 22 -27.10 7.27 -18.76
CA CYS A 22 -27.01 6.51 -17.47
C CYS A 22 -28.29 5.86 -16.86
N HIS A 23 -29.46 6.00 -17.43
CA HIS A 23 -30.75 5.51 -16.89
C HIS A 23 -31.50 4.51 -17.79
N SER A 24 -30.84 3.97 -18.83
CA SER A 24 -31.43 2.86 -19.59
C SER A 24 -31.50 1.63 -18.66
N GLY A 25 -32.73 1.17 -18.48
CA GLY A 25 -33.18 0.29 -17.42
C GLY A 25 -32.20 -0.72 -16.89
N ARG A 26 -31.97 -0.67 -15.61
CA ARG A 26 -31.16 -1.63 -14.82
C ARG A 26 -31.42 -3.09 -15.22
N ASP A 27 -32.66 -3.42 -15.54
CA ASP A 27 -33.09 -4.77 -15.94
C ASP A 27 -32.55 -5.17 -17.32
N THR A 28 -32.49 -4.22 -18.26
CA THR A 28 -31.92 -4.44 -19.60
C THR A 28 -30.41 -4.66 -19.53
N MET A 29 -29.73 -3.90 -18.71
CA MET A 29 -28.26 -4.07 -18.46
C MET A 29 -27.96 -5.39 -17.76
N LEU A 30 -28.77 -5.78 -16.77
CA LEU A 30 -28.63 -7.06 -16.08
C LEU A 30 -28.93 -8.25 -17.00
N ALA A 31 -29.93 -8.14 -17.89
CA ALA A 31 -30.22 -9.17 -18.88
C ALA A 31 -29.09 -9.32 -19.91
N ALA A 32 -28.56 -8.18 -20.41
CA ALA A 32 -27.40 -8.17 -21.30
C ALA A 32 -26.14 -8.75 -20.62
N ALA A 33 -25.87 -8.40 -19.35
CA ALA A 33 -24.75 -8.95 -18.58
C ALA A 33 -24.91 -10.47 -18.33
N LYS A 34 -26.11 -10.94 -18.04
CA LYS A 34 -26.41 -12.38 -17.89
C LYS A 34 -26.26 -13.14 -19.22
N SER A 35 -26.66 -12.54 -20.34
CA SER A 35 -26.46 -13.11 -21.67
C SER A 35 -24.98 -13.15 -22.06
N ALA A 36 -24.25 -12.07 -21.84
CA ALA A 36 -22.81 -12.01 -22.09
C ALA A 36 -22.03 -13.03 -21.27
N GLY A 37 -22.40 -13.24 -19.99
CA GLY A 37 -21.75 -14.23 -19.11
C GLY A 37 -21.93 -15.68 -19.52
N LYS A 38 -22.81 -15.98 -20.49
CA LYS A 38 -23.03 -17.32 -21.07
C LYS A 38 -22.34 -17.54 -22.42
N SER A 39 -21.63 -16.54 -22.92
CA SER A 39 -20.94 -16.63 -24.22
C SER A 39 -19.69 -17.49 -24.08
N GLU A 40 -19.59 -18.55 -24.90
CA GLU A 40 -18.39 -19.41 -25.00
C GLU A 40 -17.16 -18.60 -25.40
N ILE A 41 -17.33 -17.57 -26.25
CA ILE A 41 -16.27 -16.66 -26.67
C ILE A 41 -15.71 -15.88 -25.47
N LEU A 42 -16.57 -15.36 -24.59
CA LEU A 42 -16.12 -14.67 -23.37
C LEU A 42 -15.49 -15.60 -22.36
N ALA A 43 -15.98 -16.84 -22.25
CA ALA A 43 -15.37 -17.86 -21.39
C ALA A 43 -13.98 -18.25 -21.90
N GLN A 44 -13.82 -18.42 -23.21
CA GLN A 44 -12.52 -18.68 -23.82
C GLN A 44 -11.59 -17.47 -23.68
N TYR A 45 -12.08 -16.25 -23.92
CA TYR A 45 -11.31 -15.02 -23.73
C TYR A 45 -10.81 -14.87 -22.30
N ALA A 46 -11.67 -15.13 -21.29
CA ALA A 46 -11.27 -15.07 -19.89
C ALA A 46 -10.20 -16.12 -19.51
N LYS A 47 -10.17 -17.25 -20.22
CA LYS A 47 -9.16 -18.30 -20.03
C LYS A 47 -7.83 -17.92 -20.70
N ASP A 48 -7.88 -17.37 -21.90
CA ASP A 48 -6.70 -16.99 -22.69
C ASP A 48 -6.06 -15.69 -22.17
N TYR A 49 -6.90 -14.82 -21.60
CA TYR A 49 -6.51 -13.53 -21.01
C TYR A 49 -7.06 -13.44 -19.60
N PRO A 50 -6.46 -14.11 -18.62
CA PRO A 50 -6.90 -14.04 -17.24
C PRO A 50 -6.85 -12.59 -16.75
N LYS A 51 -7.89 -12.19 -16.03
CA LYS A 51 -7.98 -10.84 -15.49
C LYS A 51 -6.73 -10.48 -14.71
N GLY A 52 -6.12 -9.39 -15.12
CA GLY A 52 -5.01 -8.78 -14.40
C GLY A 52 -5.50 -7.83 -13.29
N PRO A 53 -4.56 -7.22 -12.55
CA PRO A 53 -4.88 -6.27 -11.51
C PRO A 53 -5.73 -5.08 -11.97
N HIS A 54 -5.64 -4.74 -13.26
CA HIS A 54 -6.39 -3.62 -13.85
C HIS A 54 -7.85 -3.92 -14.16
N ASP A 55 -8.20 -5.18 -14.24
CA ASP A 55 -9.57 -5.60 -14.49
C ASP A 55 -10.40 -5.66 -13.21
N GLN A 56 -9.79 -5.32 -12.09
CA GLN A 56 -10.48 -5.19 -10.82
C GLN A 56 -11.21 -3.84 -10.77
N PRO A 57 -12.46 -3.80 -10.29
CA PRO A 57 -13.15 -2.55 -10.10
C PRO A 57 -12.44 -1.75 -8.98
N GLN A 58 -11.67 -0.76 -9.39
CA GLN A 58 -11.03 0.18 -8.47
C GLN A 58 -11.79 1.49 -8.47
N SER A 59 -12.06 2.00 -7.29
CA SER A 59 -12.75 3.28 -7.13
C SER A 59 -11.86 4.48 -7.42
N MET A 60 -10.53 4.30 -7.41
CA MET A 60 -9.55 5.37 -7.53
C MET A 60 -8.19 4.85 -8.03
N CYS A 61 -7.45 5.72 -8.74
CA CYS A 61 -6.11 5.44 -9.20
C CYS A 61 -5.17 5.04 -8.04
N PRO A 62 -4.42 3.94 -8.14
CA PRO A 62 -3.49 3.49 -7.08
C PRO A 62 -2.44 4.52 -6.69
N ALA A 63 -2.01 5.37 -7.63
CA ALA A 63 -1.06 6.45 -7.37
C ALA A 63 -1.46 7.38 -6.22
N PHE A 64 -2.75 7.42 -5.88
CA PHE A 64 -3.23 8.12 -4.69
C PHE A 64 -2.56 7.61 -3.40
N GLY A 65 -2.25 6.32 -3.32
CA GLY A 65 -1.52 5.75 -2.20
C GLY A 65 -0.13 6.36 -2.04
N ALA A 66 0.67 6.44 -3.11
CA ALA A 66 1.99 7.06 -3.08
C ALA A 66 1.91 8.56 -2.79
N LEU A 67 0.96 9.28 -3.43
CA LEU A 67 0.74 10.70 -3.16
C LEU A 67 0.48 10.96 -1.68
N ARG A 68 -0.35 10.15 -1.02
CA ARG A 68 -0.62 10.27 0.42
C ARG A 68 0.63 10.08 1.28
N VAL A 69 1.54 9.19 0.91
CA VAL A 69 2.82 9.01 1.62
C VAL A 69 3.66 10.28 1.51
N GLY A 70 3.84 10.81 0.29
CA GLY A 70 4.59 12.03 0.07
C GLY A 70 4.01 13.24 0.81
N LEU A 71 2.68 13.41 0.75
CA LEU A 71 1.99 14.52 1.45
C LEU A 71 2.00 14.37 2.98
N ARG A 72 2.11 13.15 3.50
CA ARG A 72 2.20 12.90 4.95
C ARG A 72 3.59 13.20 5.50
N MET A 73 4.64 12.98 4.71
CA MET A 73 6.02 13.21 5.11
C MET A 73 6.30 14.71 5.28
N ARG A 74 6.80 15.10 6.45
CA ARG A 74 7.15 16.49 6.74
C ARG A 74 8.32 16.94 5.88
N ARG A 75 8.35 18.22 5.54
CA ARG A 75 9.40 18.86 4.72
C ARG A 75 9.68 18.09 3.41
N THR A 76 8.60 17.57 2.81
CA THR A 76 8.64 16.88 1.52
C THR A 76 7.78 17.61 0.51
N SER A 77 8.35 17.98 -0.64
CA SER A 77 7.59 18.37 -1.83
C SER A 77 7.25 17.12 -2.63
N THR A 78 6.02 17.03 -3.13
CA THR A 78 5.58 15.92 -3.96
C THR A 78 5.08 16.44 -5.30
N ILE A 79 5.72 15.97 -6.37
CA ILE A 79 5.47 16.39 -7.76
C ILE A 79 4.85 15.21 -8.50
N LEU A 80 3.77 15.43 -9.21
CA LEU A 80 3.16 14.45 -10.12
C LEU A 80 3.54 14.77 -11.55
N SER A 81 3.99 13.77 -12.30
CA SER A 81 4.14 13.82 -13.75
C SER A 81 3.09 12.92 -14.38
N GLY A 82 2.16 13.49 -15.14
CA GLY A 82 1.03 12.74 -15.68
C GLY A 82 0.05 13.62 -16.46
N SER A 83 -1.05 13.02 -16.91
CA SER A 83 -2.14 13.76 -17.56
C SER A 83 -2.81 14.73 -16.59
N ALA A 84 -3.20 15.90 -17.04
CA ALA A 84 -3.85 16.92 -16.23
C ALA A 84 -5.09 16.40 -15.49
N CYS A 85 -5.90 15.56 -16.13
CA CYS A 85 -7.08 14.95 -15.52
C CYS A 85 -6.73 14.03 -14.36
N CYS A 86 -5.66 13.22 -14.47
CA CYS A 86 -5.18 12.35 -13.41
C CYS A 86 -4.66 13.17 -12.22
N VAL A 87 -3.84 14.18 -12.50
CA VAL A 87 -3.29 15.07 -11.46
C VAL A 87 -4.40 15.83 -10.75
N TYR A 88 -5.37 16.38 -11.50
CA TYR A 88 -6.53 17.04 -10.92
C TYR A 88 -7.32 16.09 -9.99
N GLY A 89 -7.66 14.89 -10.46
CA GLY A 89 -8.42 13.92 -9.68
C GLY A 89 -7.68 13.50 -8.39
N LEU A 90 -6.37 13.22 -8.48
CA LEU A 90 -5.55 12.86 -7.33
C LEU A 90 -5.42 14.01 -6.32
N THR A 91 -5.21 15.24 -6.80
CA THR A 91 -5.08 16.43 -5.96
C THR A 91 -6.41 16.76 -5.28
N PHE A 92 -7.52 16.74 -6.02
CA PHE A 92 -8.86 16.95 -5.47
C PHE A 92 -9.18 15.95 -4.36
N THR A 93 -8.93 14.66 -4.62
CA THR A 93 -9.16 13.62 -3.64
C THR A 93 -8.29 13.80 -2.40
N SER A 94 -7.03 14.20 -2.57
CA SER A 94 -6.12 14.48 -1.45
C SER A 94 -6.65 15.59 -0.55
N HIS A 95 -7.18 16.68 -1.14
CA HIS A 95 -7.80 17.77 -0.39
C HIS A 95 -9.08 17.33 0.32
N PHE A 96 -9.90 16.51 -0.33
CA PHE A 96 -11.11 15.95 0.28
C PHE A 96 -10.79 15.14 1.54
N TYR A 97 -9.68 14.37 1.53
CA TYR A 97 -9.20 13.64 2.71
C TYR A 97 -8.31 14.48 3.64
N GLY A 98 -8.36 15.80 3.55
CA GLY A 98 -7.76 16.72 4.49
C GLY A 98 -6.28 17.03 4.26
N ALA A 99 -5.70 16.65 3.14
CA ALA A 99 -4.35 17.10 2.78
C ALA A 99 -4.35 18.60 2.48
N ARG A 100 -3.52 19.36 3.22
CA ARG A 100 -3.42 20.82 3.09
C ARG A 100 -2.14 21.27 2.36
N ARG A 101 -1.34 20.32 1.86
CA ARG A 101 -0.11 20.62 1.16
C ARG A 101 -0.37 20.72 -0.33
N SER A 102 0.34 21.62 -0.98
CA SER A 102 0.35 21.72 -2.45
C SER A 102 0.98 20.48 -3.07
N VAL A 103 0.49 20.14 -4.25
CA VAL A 103 1.04 19.09 -5.11
C VAL A 103 1.66 19.76 -6.31
N GLY A 104 2.94 19.48 -6.55
CA GLY A 104 3.63 19.94 -7.76
C GLY A 104 3.10 19.19 -8.98
N TYR A 105 3.17 19.82 -10.14
CA TYR A 105 2.72 19.21 -11.38
C TYR A 105 3.65 19.55 -12.54
N VAL A 106 4.11 18.52 -13.25
CA VAL A 106 4.83 18.64 -14.51
C VAL A 106 3.91 18.21 -15.64
N PRO A 107 3.38 19.15 -16.43
CA PRO A 107 2.54 18.85 -17.58
C PRO A 107 3.37 18.27 -18.72
N PHE A 108 2.70 17.54 -19.62
CA PHE A 108 3.29 17.11 -20.88
C PHE A 108 2.31 17.25 -22.03
N ASN A 109 2.85 17.26 -23.24
CA ASN A 109 2.12 17.14 -24.49
C ASN A 109 2.78 16.08 -25.37
N SER A 110 2.22 15.80 -26.55
CA SER A 110 2.76 14.77 -27.45
C SER A 110 4.19 15.07 -27.90
N GLU A 111 4.53 16.33 -28.10
CA GLU A 111 5.88 16.76 -28.49
C GLU A 111 6.88 16.47 -27.37
N SER A 112 6.59 16.86 -26.12
CA SER A 112 7.50 16.65 -25.01
C SER A 112 7.74 15.15 -24.71
N LEU A 113 6.77 14.28 -24.99
CA LEU A 113 6.92 12.83 -24.87
C LEU A 113 7.85 12.28 -25.97
N VAL A 114 7.62 12.65 -27.23
CA VAL A 114 8.37 12.12 -28.38
C VAL A 114 9.81 12.62 -28.39
N THR A 115 10.04 13.88 -28.03
CA THR A 115 11.37 14.50 -28.03
C THR A 115 12.20 14.22 -26.78
N GLY A 116 11.63 13.59 -25.75
CA GLY A 116 12.27 13.39 -24.45
C GLY A 116 12.29 14.64 -23.57
N LYS A 117 11.70 15.76 -24.01
CA LYS A 117 11.67 17.03 -23.28
C LYS A 117 11.00 16.89 -21.91
N LEU A 118 10.06 15.96 -21.75
CA LEU A 118 9.39 15.73 -20.46
C LEU A 118 10.39 15.43 -19.33
N PHE A 119 11.46 14.67 -19.62
CA PHE A 119 12.50 14.41 -18.62
C PHE A 119 13.22 15.70 -18.20
N GLU A 120 13.51 16.58 -19.16
CA GLU A 120 14.14 17.88 -18.89
C GLU A 120 13.21 18.79 -18.07
N ASP A 121 11.93 18.83 -18.39
CA ASP A 121 10.91 19.58 -17.66
C ASP A 121 10.79 19.06 -16.21
N ILE A 122 10.85 17.74 -16.00
CA ILE A 122 10.89 17.14 -14.67
C ILE A 122 12.16 17.55 -13.92
N ARG A 123 13.32 17.46 -14.58
CA ARG A 123 14.61 17.84 -13.99
C ARG A 123 14.61 19.31 -13.55
N GLU A 124 14.09 20.22 -14.38
CA GLU A 124 13.96 21.63 -14.05
C GLU A 124 13.03 21.84 -12.85
N ALA A 125 11.86 21.18 -12.84
CA ALA A 125 10.92 21.26 -11.73
C ALA A 125 11.56 20.80 -10.42
N VAL A 126 12.33 19.71 -10.45
CA VAL A 126 13.03 19.16 -9.27
C VAL A 126 14.09 20.15 -8.77
N HIS A 127 14.88 20.75 -9.68
CA HIS A 127 15.86 21.76 -9.31
C HIS A 127 15.22 22.99 -8.66
N LYS A 128 14.07 23.44 -9.18
CA LYS A 128 13.32 24.56 -8.63
C LYS A 128 12.77 24.26 -7.23
N GLU A 129 12.28 23.03 -7.01
CA GLU A 129 11.71 22.61 -5.72
C GLU A 129 12.78 22.22 -4.69
N ALA A 130 14.03 21.96 -5.08
CA ALA A 130 15.10 21.56 -4.18
C ALA A 130 15.67 22.75 -3.39
N ASP A 131 14.80 23.36 -2.57
CA ASP A 131 15.14 24.43 -1.63
C ASP A 131 15.26 23.87 -0.20
N PRO A 132 16.47 23.82 0.37
CA PRO A 132 16.69 23.27 1.71
C PRO A 132 16.05 24.11 2.83
N ALA A 133 15.68 25.35 2.57
CA ALA A 133 14.93 26.17 3.53
C ALA A 133 13.50 25.63 3.71
N LEU A 134 12.91 25.05 2.68
CA LEU A 134 11.54 24.54 2.66
C LEU A 134 11.46 23.03 2.81
N TYR A 135 12.33 22.30 2.12
CA TYR A 135 12.22 20.85 1.97
C TYR A 135 13.52 20.10 2.29
N ASP A 136 13.37 18.91 2.82
CA ASP A 136 14.48 17.95 3.02
C ASP A 136 14.44 16.85 1.94
N THR A 137 13.30 16.74 1.25
CA THR A 137 13.07 15.71 0.22
C THR A 137 12.13 16.22 -0.86
N VAL A 138 12.43 15.93 -2.12
CA VAL A 138 11.53 16.09 -3.27
C VAL A 138 11.21 14.71 -3.82
N VAL A 139 9.92 14.39 -3.93
CA VAL A 139 9.40 13.15 -4.50
C VAL A 139 8.78 13.45 -5.85
N ILE A 140 9.16 12.70 -6.87
CA ILE A 140 8.56 12.74 -8.20
C ILE A 140 7.86 11.42 -8.47
N ILE A 141 6.57 11.48 -8.84
CA ILE A 141 5.75 10.33 -9.15
C ILE A 141 5.35 10.37 -10.62
N ASN A 142 5.92 9.49 -11.44
CA ASN A 142 5.42 9.24 -12.77
C ASN A 142 4.12 8.45 -12.71
N LEU A 143 3.09 8.99 -13.35
CA LEU A 143 1.82 8.29 -13.59
C LEU A 143 1.88 7.45 -14.87
N CYS A 144 0.74 6.96 -15.35
CA CYS A 144 0.65 6.01 -16.46
C CYS A 144 1.44 6.43 -17.72
N VAL A 145 1.20 7.63 -18.23
CA VAL A 145 1.77 8.04 -19.53
C VAL A 145 3.27 8.24 -19.47
N PRO A 146 3.85 9.00 -18.53
CA PRO A 146 5.31 9.11 -18.41
C PRO A 146 6.00 7.76 -18.20
N THR A 147 5.42 6.89 -17.38
CA THR A 147 5.97 5.54 -17.17
C THR A 147 5.94 4.70 -18.45
N ALA A 148 4.80 4.69 -19.17
CA ALA A 148 4.68 3.96 -20.44
C ALA A 148 5.62 4.51 -21.53
N SER A 149 5.94 5.79 -21.47
CA SER A 149 6.89 6.44 -22.39
C SER A 149 8.35 6.25 -21.97
N GLY A 150 8.62 5.54 -20.87
CA GLY A 150 9.97 5.24 -20.42
C GLY A 150 10.74 6.44 -19.89
N VAL A 151 10.07 7.44 -19.30
CA VAL A 151 10.75 8.62 -18.71
C VAL A 151 11.66 8.16 -17.55
N PRO A 152 12.99 8.36 -17.65
CA PRO A 152 13.96 7.67 -16.81
C PRO A 152 14.24 8.40 -15.50
N LEU A 153 13.35 8.32 -14.50
CA LEU A 153 13.55 8.99 -13.20
C LEU A 153 14.80 8.51 -12.44
N GLN A 154 15.30 7.31 -12.75
CA GLN A 154 16.48 6.73 -12.10
C GLN A 154 17.79 7.46 -12.42
N ILE A 155 17.84 8.31 -13.46
CA ILE A 155 19.01 9.12 -13.79
C ILE A 155 18.97 10.53 -13.16
N LEU A 156 17.91 10.89 -12.45
CA LEU A 156 17.89 12.10 -11.64
C LEU A 156 19.00 12.05 -10.58
N PRO A 157 19.65 13.18 -10.26
CA PRO A 157 20.56 13.26 -9.13
C PRO A 157 19.88 12.75 -7.85
N LYS A 158 20.62 12.04 -7.01
CA LYS A 158 20.06 11.58 -5.72
C LYS A 158 19.86 12.73 -4.73
N GLU A 159 20.62 13.80 -4.89
CA GLU A 159 20.59 14.96 -4.03
C GLU A 159 20.85 16.23 -4.84
N ILE A 160 20.15 17.31 -4.54
CA ILE A 160 20.36 18.65 -5.09
C ILE A 160 20.30 19.64 -3.92
N ASN A 161 21.34 20.44 -3.75
CA ASN A 161 21.44 21.47 -2.69
C ASN A 161 21.20 20.89 -1.25
N GLY A 162 21.57 19.66 -1.00
CA GLY A 162 21.29 18.99 0.30
C GLY A 162 19.87 18.46 0.44
N VAL A 163 19.05 18.53 -0.60
CA VAL A 163 17.68 17.99 -0.64
C VAL A 163 17.68 16.65 -1.38
N ARG A 164 17.12 15.62 -0.75
CA ARG A 164 16.98 14.26 -1.32
C ARG A 164 16.02 14.25 -2.49
N ILE A 165 16.36 13.55 -3.55
CA ILE A 165 15.51 13.40 -4.73
C ILE A 165 15.12 11.95 -4.88
N ILE A 166 13.82 11.67 -4.91
CA ILE A 166 13.25 10.33 -5.03
C ILE A 166 12.28 10.30 -6.20
N GLY A 167 12.65 9.59 -7.26
CA GLY A 167 11.78 9.32 -8.40
C GLY A 167 11.18 7.93 -8.33
N ILE A 168 9.87 7.81 -8.54
CA ILE A 168 9.16 6.54 -8.59
C ILE A 168 8.16 6.50 -9.74
N ASP A 169 7.92 5.29 -10.24
CA ASP A 169 6.88 5.00 -11.22
C ASP A 169 5.71 4.32 -10.52
N VAL A 170 4.52 4.90 -10.64
CA VAL A 170 3.28 4.36 -10.06
C VAL A 170 2.16 4.40 -11.12
N PRO A 171 2.31 3.62 -12.21
CA PRO A 171 1.30 3.56 -13.24
C PRO A 171 0.11 2.72 -12.77
N GLY A 172 -1.10 3.14 -13.11
CA GLY A 172 -2.31 2.37 -12.82
C GLY A 172 -2.35 0.99 -13.48
N PHE A 173 -1.55 0.76 -14.52
CA PHE A 173 -1.43 -0.55 -15.19
C PHE A 173 -0.38 -1.48 -14.55
N GLY A 174 0.44 -1.01 -13.63
CA GLY A 174 1.54 -1.77 -13.02
C GLY A 174 1.44 -1.90 -11.51
N VAL A 175 0.66 -1.05 -10.86
CA VAL A 175 0.47 -1.05 -9.41
C VAL A 175 -1.02 -1.22 -9.10
N PRO A 176 -1.45 -2.38 -8.62
CA PRO A 176 -2.88 -2.73 -8.57
C PRO A 176 -3.65 -2.07 -7.42
N THR A 177 -3.01 -1.73 -6.30
CA THR A 177 -3.69 -1.22 -5.12
C THR A 177 -3.06 0.04 -4.54
N HIS A 178 -3.82 0.80 -3.75
CA HIS A 178 -3.30 1.95 -3.00
C HIS A 178 -2.20 1.54 -2.01
N ALA A 179 -2.32 0.37 -1.40
CA ALA A 179 -1.35 -0.14 -0.44
C ALA A 179 0.00 -0.44 -1.11
N GLU A 180 0.00 -1.06 -2.29
CA GLU A 180 1.22 -1.28 -3.06
C GLU A 180 1.84 0.05 -3.54
N ALA A 181 1.02 1.02 -3.94
CA ALA A 181 1.52 2.35 -4.28
C ALA A 181 2.16 3.07 -3.07
N LYS A 182 1.59 2.91 -1.86
CA LYS A 182 2.25 3.39 -0.63
C LYS A 182 3.58 2.69 -0.42
N ASP A 183 3.63 1.38 -0.62
CA ASP A 183 4.83 0.56 -0.45
C ASP A 183 5.94 0.94 -1.44
N VAL A 184 5.60 1.22 -2.72
CA VAL A 184 6.57 1.67 -3.72
C VAL A 184 7.33 2.90 -3.22
N LEU A 185 6.63 3.92 -2.71
CA LEU A 185 7.28 5.11 -2.19
C LEU A 185 7.97 4.86 -0.85
N ALA A 186 7.34 4.16 0.07
CA ALA A 186 7.93 3.84 1.38
C ALA A 186 9.21 3.00 1.22
N GLY A 187 9.21 2.01 0.33
CA GLY A 187 10.38 1.19 0.01
C GLY A 187 11.51 2.02 -0.61
N ALA A 188 11.19 2.95 -1.54
CA ALA A 188 12.19 3.86 -2.10
C ALA A 188 12.81 4.78 -1.03
N MET A 189 12.00 5.30 -0.11
CA MET A 189 12.47 6.11 1.02
C MET A 189 13.34 5.29 1.99
N LEU A 190 12.93 4.07 2.33
CA LEU A 190 13.71 3.15 3.18
C LEU A 190 15.05 2.80 2.54
N LYS A 191 15.06 2.49 1.24
CA LYS A 191 16.29 2.22 0.47
C LYS A 191 17.26 3.40 0.54
N TYR A 192 16.74 4.62 0.36
CA TYR A 192 17.54 5.84 0.45
C TYR A 192 18.09 6.01 1.87
N ALA A 193 17.23 5.94 2.90
CA ALA A 193 17.64 6.08 4.30
C ALA A 193 18.66 5.02 4.71
N ARG A 194 18.53 3.77 4.24
CA ARG A 194 19.50 2.71 4.45
C ARG A 194 20.86 3.05 3.83
N SER A 195 20.86 3.61 2.61
CA SER A 195 22.12 4.03 1.98
C SER A 195 22.81 5.18 2.72
N GLU A 196 22.07 6.13 3.26
CA GLU A 196 22.61 7.21 4.10
C GLU A 196 23.19 6.66 5.41
N ALA A 197 22.46 5.76 6.08
CA ALA A 197 22.90 5.13 7.33
C ALA A 197 24.19 4.28 7.15
N THR A 198 24.39 3.73 5.96
CA THR A 198 25.62 2.98 5.62
C THR A 198 26.80 3.92 5.31
N ALA A 199 26.52 5.10 4.76
CA ALA A 199 27.55 6.06 4.36
C ALA A 199 28.12 6.87 5.53
N GLY A 200 27.42 6.98 6.66
CA GLY A 200 27.89 7.72 7.83
C GLY A 200 26.89 7.78 8.99
N PRO A 201 27.28 8.42 10.09
CA PRO A 201 26.42 8.55 11.25
C PRO A 201 25.19 9.41 10.93
N VAL A 202 23.99 8.87 11.10
CA VAL A 202 22.72 9.56 10.92
C VAL A 202 22.17 10.06 12.25
N GLN A 203 21.49 11.20 12.22
CA GLN A 203 20.83 11.73 13.41
C GLN A 203 19.62 10.86 13.76
N ALA A 204 19.76 10.04 14.78
CA ALA A 204 18.62 9.35 15.38
C ALA A 204 17.61 10.35 15.98
N PRO A 205 16.33 10.00 16.10
CA PRO A 205 15.33 10.85 16.74
C PRO A 205 15.81 11.30 18.14
N ARG A 206 15.66 12.58 18.43
CA ARG A 206 16.03 13.14 19.76
C ARG A 206 15.18 12.62 20.91
N ASN A 207 14.01 12.06 20.61
CA ASN A 207 13.13 11.49 21.63
C ASN A 207 13.64 10.11 22.00
N GLY A 208 14.48 10.09 23.02
CA GLY A 208 15.07 9.00 23.74
C GLY A 208 14.95 7.64 23.08
N ARG A 209 16.09 7.03 22.75
CA ARG A 209 16.10 5.59 22.51
C ARG A 209 15.27 4.97 23.62
N SER A 210 14.15 4.36 23.28
CA SER A 210 13.45 3.52 24.25
C SER A 210 14.52 2.61 24.86
N ALA A 211 14.57 2.54 26.18
CA ALA A 211 15.45 1.58 26.86
C ALA A 211 15.12 0.11 26.47
N LYS A 212 13.99 -0.07 25.78
CA LYS A 212 13.48 -1.36 25.31
C LYS A 212 13.72 -1.52 23.80
N PRO A 213 14.01 -2.74 23.33
CA PRO A 213 14.05 -3.03 21.90
C PRO A 213 12.70 -2.67 21.23
N THR A 214 12.75 -2.12 20.03
CA THR A 214 11.55 -1.65 19.32
C THR A 214 11.14 -2.61 18.21
N ILE A 215 9.84 -2.69 17.95
CA ILE A 215 9.25 -3.39 16.81
C ILE A 215 8.70 -2.35 15.85
N THR A 216 9.26 -2.27 14.65
CA THR A 216 8.72 -1.43 13.57
C THR A 216 7.43 -2.03 13.05
N LEU A 217 6.39 -1.20 12.93
CA LEU A 217 5.11 -1.61 12.37
C LEU A 217 5.07 -1.23 10.89
N LEU A 218 4.97 -2.22 10.01
CA LEU A 218 4.99 -2.00 8.57
C LEU A 218 3.58 -2.11 7.99
N GLY A 219 3.09 -1.00 7.51
CA GLY A 219 1.75 -0.84 6.97
C GLY A 219 0.71 -0.42 8.01
N GLU A 220 -0.37 0.13 7.49
CA GLU A 220 -1.58 0.50 8.26
C GLU A 220 -2.73 -0.30 7.68
N MET A 221 -3.41 -1.09 8.49
CA MET A 221 -4.51 -1.93 8.02
C MET A 221 -5.56 -2.12 9.11
N PHE A 222 -6.83 -1.86 8.76
CA PHE A 222 -7.94 -2.24 9.63
C PHE A 222 -8.05 -3.79 9.73
N PRO A 223 -8.33 -4.36 10.90
CA PRO A 223 -8.64 -3.71 12.19
C PRO A 223 -7.43 -3.57 13.13
N ALA A 224 -6.19 -3.67 12.65
CA ALA A 224 -4.99 -3.57 13.47
C ALA A 224 -4.70 -2.11 13.87
N ASP A 225 -4.70 -1.83 15.16
CA ASP A 225 -4.42 -0.50 15.72
C ASP A 225 -2.99 -0.44 16.29
N PRO A 226 -2.12 0.50 15.82
CA PRO A 226 -0.75 0.61 16.31
C PRO A 226 -0.62 0.85 17.82
N VAL A 227 -1.60 1.55 18.44
CA VAL A 227 -1.59 1.80 19.88
C VAL A 227 -1.85 0.51 20.65
N VAL A 228 -2.85 -0.25 20.21
CA VAL A 228 -3.19 -1.55 20.81
C VAL A 228 -2.03 -2.53 20.65
N ILE A 229 -1.40 -2.56 19.48
CA ILE A 229 -0.20 -3.39 19.23
C ILE A 229 0.92 -2.98 20.20
N GLY A 230 1.16 -1.67 20.38
CA GLY A 230 2.12 -1.17 21.35
C GLY A 230 1.88 -1.67 22.77
N MET A 231 0.61 -1.67 23.20
CA MET A 231 0.22 -2.22 24.51
C MET A 231 0.48 -3.74 24.62
N MET A 232 0.31 -4.48 23.53
CA MET A 232 0.58 -5.91 23.50
C MET A 232 2.08 -6.24 23.57
N LEU A 233 2.95 -5.34 23.14
CA LEU A 233 4.41 -5.49 23.20
C LEU A 233 4.99 -5.25 24.59
N GLU A 234 4.31 -4.48 25.45
CA GLU A 234 4.82 -4.10 26.78
C GLU A 234 5.17 -5.30 27.68
N PRO A 235 4.30 -6.34 27.83
CA PRO A 235 4.64 -7.50 28.65
C PRO A 235 5.83 -8.30 28.14
N LEU A 236 6.08 -8.24 26.83
CA LEU A 236 7.25 -8.86 26.20
C LEU A 236 8.56 -8.12 26.51
N GLY A 237 8.49 -6.95 27.14
CA GLY A 237 9.63 -6.06 27.35
C GLY A 237 10.05 -5.28 26.10
N LEU A 238 9.16 -5.22 25.12
CA LEU A 238 9.36 -4.54 23.84
C LEU A 238 8.57 -3.21 23.81
N ALA A 239 8.90 -2.35 22.85
CA ALA A 239 8.15 -1.14 22.58
C ALA A 239 7.75 -1.06 21.10
N ALA A 240 6.64 -0.38 20.81
CA ALA A 240 6.31 -0.01 19.44
C ALA A 240 7.33 1.00 18.91
N GLY A 241 7.89 0.69 17.75
CA GLY A 241 8.71 1.59 16.96
C GLY A 241 7.88 2.46 16.01
N PRO A 242 8.51 3.09 15.02
CA PRO A 242 7.80 3.84 14.01
C PRO A 242 6.82 2.98 13.22
N VAL A 243 5.75 3.62 12.74
CA VAL A 243 4.83 3.04 11.76
C VAL A 243 5.27 3.49 10.37
N VAL A 244 5.59 2.55 9.48
CA VAL A 244 5.95 2.82 8.10
C VAL A 244 4.69 2.68 7.23
N PRO A 245 4.35 3.67 6.38
CA PRO A 245 5.07 4.90 6.05
C PRO A 245 5.13 5.91 7.20
N THR A 246 6.30 6.52 7.39
CA THR A 246 6.57 7.45 8.49
C THR A 246 6.07 8.88 8.20
N ARG A 247 6.19 9.76 9.18
CA ARG A 247 5.85 11.19 9.03
C ARG A 247 7.07 12.09 8.96
N GLU A 248 8.21 11.62 9.41
CA GLU A 248 9.48 12.34 9.41
C GLU A 248 10.58 11.44 8.87
N TRP A 249 11.53 12.03 8.15
CA TRP A 249 12.64 11.28 7.56
C TRP A 249 13.47 10.52 8.61
N ARG A 250 13.74 11.16 9.74
CA ARG A 250 14.51 10.55 10.85
C ARG A 250 13.86 9.30 11.44
N GLU A 251 12.53 9.15 11.31
CA GLU A 251 11.81 7.95 11.75
C GLU A 251 12.16 6.74 10.88
N LEU A 252 12.58 6.94 9.63
CA LEU A 252 13.05 5.86 8.78
C LEU A 252 14.33 5.21 9.34
N TYR A 253 15.25 6.02 9.86
CA TYR A 253 16.44 5.47 10.51
C TYR A 253 16.08 4.69 11.77
N ALA A 254 15.16 5.21 12.59
CA ALA A 254 14.67 4.49 13.76
C ALA A 254 13.93 3.20 13.39
N ALA A 255 13.20 3.21 12.25
CA ALA A 255 12.54 2.03 11.74
C ALA A 255 13.55 0.95 11.29
N LEU A 256 14.66 1.36 10.67
CA LEU A 256 15.74 0.46 10.26
C LEU A 256 16.56 -0.08 11.45
N ASP A 257 16.58 0.64 12.58
CA ASP A 257 17.29 0.24 13.82
C ASP A 257 16.36 -0.49 14.81
N CYS A 258 15.44 -1.30 14.33
CA CYS A 258 14.52 -2.08 15.16
C CYS A 258 15.05 -3.49 15.48
N ALA A 259 14.47 -4.15 16.48
CA ALA A 259 14.76 -5.55 16.79
C ALA A 259 14.11 -6.50 15.77
N ALA A 260 12.89 -6.19 15.32
CA ALA A 260 12.16 -6.91 14.28
C ALA A 260 11.10 -6.00 13.64
N VAL A 261 10.55 -6.44 12.53
CA VAL A 261 9.49 -5.76 11.79
C VAL A 261 8.21 -6.59 11.84
N ALA A 262 7.13 -5.99 12.29
CA ALA A 262 5.79 -6.56 12.16
C ALA A 262 5.18 -6.09 10.83
N ALA A 263 5.16 -6.96 9.82
CA ALA A 263 4.57 -6.70 8.52
C ALA A 263 3.05 -6.89 8.58
N ILE A 264 2.36 -5.86 9.08
CA ILE A 264 0.91 -5.87 9.31
C ILE A 264 0.15 -5.96 7.99
N HIS A 265 0.64 -5.24 6.98
CA HIS A 265 -0.03 -5.14 5.69
C HIS A 265 0.64 -6.03 4.64
N PRO A 266 -0.09 -6.99 4.03
CA PRO A 266 0.50 -8.00 3.14
C PRO A 266 1.06 -7.46 1.81
N PHE A 267 0.72 -6.23 1.43
CA PHE A 267 1.17 -5.61 0.17
C PHE A 267 2.52 -4.87 0.27
N TYR A 268 3.12 -4.77 1.45
CA TYR A 268 4.35 -3.99 1.66
C TYR A 268 5.63 -4.78 1.34
N THR A 269 5.67 -5.36 0.15
CA THR A 269 6.78 -6.24 -0.28
C THR A 269 8.08 -5.50 -0.60
N ALA A 270 8.00 -4.28 -1.15
CA ALA A 270 9.19 -3.47 -1.43
C ALA A 270 9.86 -3.01 -0.12
N SER A 271 9.07 -2.57 0.85
CA SER A 271 9.59 -2.20 2.18
C SER A 271 10.16 -3.40 2.93
N VAL A 272 9.53 -4.58 2.87
CA VAL A 272 10.04 -5.82 3.46
C VAL A 272 11.44 -6.14 2.94
N ARG A 273 11.68 -6.06 1.63
CA ARG A 273 13.01 -6.29 1.03
C ARG A 273 14.09 -5.37 1.60
N GLU A 274 13.75 -4.12 1.90
CA GLU A 274 14.72 -3.17 2.46
C GLU A 274 15.03 -3.49 3.94
N PHE A 275 14.06 -3.98 4.70
CA PHE A 275 14.29 -4.46 6.06
C PHE A 275 15.10 -5.76 6.07
N GLU A 276 14.81 -6.72 5.20
CA GLU A 276 15.60 -7.93 5.02
C GLU A 276 17.05 -7.61 4.63
N ALA A 277 17.24 -6.66 3.70
CA ALA A 277 18.57 -6.16 3.32
C ALA A 277 19.32 -5.46 4.47
N SER A 278 18.58 -5.02 5.51
CA SER A 278 19.14 -4.48 6.75
C SER A 278 19.32 -5.54 7.84
N GLY A 279 19.10 -6.83 7.52
CA GLY A 279 19.22 -7.95 8.46
C GLY A 279 18.13 -8.00 9.52
N ARG A 280 16.94 -7.41 9.25
CA ARG A 280 15.83 -7.41 10.20
C ARG A 280 14.92 -8.60 9.97
N ALA A 281 14.56 -9.28 11.05
CA ALA A 281 13.58 -10.36 11.00
C ALA A 281 12.17 -9.79 10.72
N ILE A 282 11.42 -10.48 9.87
CA ILE A 282 10.05 -10.10 9.49
C ILE A 282 9.06 -11.05 10.16
N VAL A 283 8.07 -10.49 10.82
CA VAL A 283 6.91 -11.22 11.34
C VAL A 283 5.69 -10.75 10.58
N GLY A 284 5.09 -11.64 9.83
CA GLY A 284 3.88 -11.34 9.06
C GLY A 284 2.62 -11.32 9.92
N SER A 285 1.52 -10.93 9.29
CA SER A 285 0.20 -10.80 9.90
C SER A 285 0.09 -9.71 10.98
N ALA A 286 -1.09 -9.60 11.55
CA ALA A 286 -1.42 -8.66 12.60
C ALA A 286 -2.14 -9.39 13.76
N PRO A 287 -2.06 -8.88 15.01
CA PRO A 287 -2.71 -9.49 16.15
C PRO A 287 -4.23 -9.20 16.13
N VAL A 288 -4.96 -9.93 15.30
CA VAL A 288 -6.41 -9.82 15.10
C VAL A 288 -7.08 -11.16 15.44
N GLY A 289 -8.15 -11.10 16.23
CA GLY A 289 -8.81 -12.29 16.75
C GLY A 289 -8.01 -12.98 17.87
N TYR A 290 -8.53 -14.09 18.36
CA TYR A 290 -7.91 -14.85 19.45
C TYR A 290 -6.68 -15.64 18.96
N GLU A 291 -6.87 -16.47 17.93
CA GLU A 291 -5.79 -17.32 17.38
C GLU A 291 -4.70 -16.47 16.70
N GLY A 292 -5.11 -15.46 15.92
CA GLY A 292 -4.16 -14.57 15.27
C GLY A 292 -3.29 -13.79 16.26
N THR A 293 -3.89 -13.30 17.35
CA THR A 293 -3.12 -12.61 18.41
C THR A 293 -2.19 -13.58 19.14
N ALA A 294 -2.64 -14.78 19.45
CA ALA A 294 -1.81 -15.80 20.11
C ALA A 294 -0.59 -16.18 19.27
N ALA A 295 -0.79 -16.43 17.97
CA ALA A 295 0.27 -16.77 17.03
C ALA A 295 1.24 -15.61 16.82
N TRP A 296 0.72 -14.38 16.68
CA TRP A 296 1.53 -13.18 16.49
C TRP A 296 2.44 -12.89 17.69
N LEU A 297 1.91 -12.97 18.92
CA LEU A 297 2.71 -12.79 20.14
C LEU A 297 3.83 -13.84 20.25
N GLN A 298 3.55 -15.10 19.87
CA GLN A 298 4.55 -16.14 19.84
C GLN A 298 5.64 -15.86 18.81
N ALA A 299 5.26 -15.45 17.61
CA ALA A 299 6.20 -15.15 16.52
C ALA A 299 7.10 -13.95 16.85
N ILE A 300 6.54 -12.86 17.37
CA ILE A 300 7.33 -11.69 17.84
C ILE A 300 8.30 -12.13 18.94
N GLY A 301 7.82 -12.88 19.93
CA GLY A 301 8.68 -13.36 21.01
C GLY A 301 9.82 -14.24 20.51
N ALA A 302 9.57 -15.12 19.56
CA ALA A 302 10.59 -16.00 18.98
C ALA A 302 11.70 -15.22 18.25
N VAL A 303 11.35 -14.24 17.38
CA VAL A 303 12.36 -13.48 16.63
C VAL A 303 13.14 -12.47 17.50
N THR A 304 12.59 -12.09 18.65
CA THR A 304 13.23 -11.17 19.61
C THR A 304 13.92 -11.88 20.76
N ASN A 305 13.97 -13.21 20.76
CA ASN A 305 14.49 -14.04 21.86
C ASN A 305 13.86 -13.69 23.22
N THR A 306 12.56 -13.34 23.22
CA THR A 306 11.82 -13.06 24.44
C THR A 306 11.58 -14.35 25.22
N ALA A 307 11.81 -14.34 26.53
CA ALA A 307 11.57 -15.51 27.37
C ALA A 307 10.09 -15.94 27.35
N GLN A 308 9.83 -17.26 27.39
CA GLN A 308 8.51 -17.82 27.20
C GLN A 308 7.49 -17.37 28.27
N ASP A 309 7.95 -17.16 29.51
CA ASP A 309 7.13 -16.64 30.61
C ASP A 309 6.52 -15.26 30.31
N LYS A 310 7.27 -14.40 29.62
CA LYS A 310 6.79 -13.10 29.18
C LYS A 310 5.76 -13.21 28.03
N ILE A 311 5.99 -14.13 27.10
CA ILE A 311 5.04 -14.42 26.03
C ILE A 311 3.74 -14.94 26.63
N ASP A 312 3.81 -15.87 27.58
CA ASP A 312 2.65 -16.43 28.26
C ASP A 312 1.93 -15.37 29.10
N ALA A 313 2.67 -14.48 29.76
CA ALA A 313 2.09 -13.35 30.50
C ALA A 313 1.31 -12.41 29.55
N ALA A 314 1.84 -12.12 28.35
CA ALA A 314 1.14 -11.31 27.34
C ALA A 314 -0.14 -12.02 26.86
N LYS A 315 -0.04 -13.32 26.53
CA LYS A 315 -1.20 -14.13 26.13
C LYS A 315 -2.27 -14.17 27.22
N ASN A 316 -1.88 -14.43 28.47
CA ASN A 316 -2.79 -14.49 29.61
C ASN A 316 -3.47 -13.14 29.89
N ARG A 317 -2.83 -12.03 29.58
CA ARG A 317 -3.40 -10.70 29.73
C ARG A 317 -4.43 -10.38 28.64
N PHE A 318 -4.13 -10.63 27.37
CA PHE A 318 -4.93 -10.13 26.24
C PHE A 318 -5.93 -11.14 25.69
N LEU A 319 -5.61 -12.44 25.61
CA LEU A 319 -6.48 -13.43 25.01
C LEU A 319 -7.84 -13.59 25.71
N PRO A 320 -7.93 -13.57 27.05
CA PRO A 320 -9.24 -13.61 27.72
C PRO A 320 -10.12 -12.40 27.38
N MET A 321 -9.52 -11.22 27.23
CA MET A 321 -10.24 -10.00 26.85
C MET A 321 -10.83 -10.13 25.42
N ILE A 322 -10.03 -10.62 24.48
CA ILE A 322 -10.45 -10.84 23.08
C ILE A 322 -11.58 -11.90 23.06
N LYS A 323 -11.39 -13.02 23.74
CA LYS A 323 -12.40 -14.08 23.83
C LYS A 323 -13.71 -13.56 24.43
N GLY A 324 -13.62 -12.75 25.49
CA GLY A 324 -14.79 -12.12 26.12
C GLY A 324 -15.49 -11.12 25.21
N ALA A 325 -14.75 -10.37 24.38
CA ALA A 325 -15.32 -9.45 23.40
C ALA A 325 -16.06 -10.20 22.28
N LEU A 326 -15.45 -11.24 21.72
CA LEU A 326 -16.06 -12.09 20.68
C LEU A 326 -17.35 -12.76 21.18
N ALA A 327 -17.35 -13.25 22.40
CA ALA A 327 -18.53 -13.88 23.00
C ALA A 327 -19.72 -12.91 23.21
N LYS A 328 -19.44 -11.60 23.41
CA LYS A 328 -20.47 -10.57 23.56
C LYS A 328 -21.10 -10.14 22.24
N MET A 329 -20.43 -10.35 21.12
CA MET A 329 -20.86 -9.94 19.81
C MET A 329 -20.85 -11.09 18.82
N PRO A 330 -21.64 -12.16 19.04
CA PRO A 330 -21.67 -13.31 18.15
C PRO A 330 -22.28 -12.91 16.80
N ILE A 331 -21.58 -13.24 15.74
CA ILE A 331 -22.06 -13.03 14.37
C ILE A 331 -22.66 -14.34 13.87
N LYS A 332 -23.93 -14.30 13.52
CA LYS A 332 -24.65 -15.47 12.97
C LYS A 332 -25.01 -15.21 11.52
N GLY A 333 -24.83 -16.21 10.67
CA GLY A 333 -25.23 -16.13 9.26
C GLY A 333 -24.15 -16.61 8.32
N ARG A 334 -24.54 -16.74 7.06
CA ARG A 334 -23.62 -17.09 5.95
C ARG A 334 -23.05 -15.82 5.38
N ILE A 335 -21.72 -15.74 5.34
CA ILE A 335 -21.01 -14.54 4.90
C ILE A 335 -20.13 -14.89 3.71
N THR A 336 -20.13 -14.00 2.72
CA THR A 336 -19.15 -13.93 1.65
C THR A 336 -18.42 -12.61 1.77
N LEU A 337 -17.10 -12.65 1.82
CA LEU A 337 -16.23 -11.48 1.92
C LEU A 337 -15.40 -11.38 0.65
N SER A 338 -15.27 -10.18 0.11
CA SER A 338 -14.37 -9.90 -1.02
C SER A 338 -13.86 -8.47 -0.96
N GLY A 339 -12.58 -8.28 -1.28
CA GLY A 339 -11.94 -6.97 -1.29
C GLY A 339 -10.55 -7.02 -1.93
N TYR A 340 -9.85 -5.88 -1.89
CA TYR A 340 -8.50 -5.73 -2.48
C TYR A 340 -7.50 -5.07 -1.53
N GLU A 341 -7.91 -4.72 -0.33
CA GLU A 341 -7.07 -3.95 0.61
C GLU A 341 -6.14 -4.85 1.44
N GLY A 342 -6.29 -6.17 1.36
CA GLY A 342 -5.49 -7.15 2.11
C GLY A 342 -6.00 -7.45 3.51
N SER A 343 -6.98 -6.69 4.02
CA SER A 343 -7.59 -6.94 5.33
C SER A 343 -8.57 -8.11 5.34
N GLU A 344 -8.95 -8.61 4.16
CA GLU A 344 -9.98 -9.63 3.99
C GLU A 344 -9.67 -10.90 4.77
N LEU A 345 -8.40 -11.32 4.80
CA LEU A 345 -7.99 -12.52 5.53
C LEU A 345 -8.14 -12.35 7.04
N LEU A 346 -7.71 -11.19 7.58
CA LEU A 346 -7.85 -10.89 9.02
C LEU A 346 -9.31 -10.73 9.43
N VAL A 347 -10.11 -10.03 8.61
CA VAL A 347 -11.55 -9.88 8.84
C VAL A 347 -12.25 -11.24 8.73
N GLY A 348 -11.88 -12.07 7.75
CA GLY A 348 -12.40 -13.42 7.59
C GLY A 348 -12.16 -14.29 8.84
N ARG A 349 -10.94 -14.27 9.38
CA ARG A 349 -10.59 -14.94 10.64
C ARG A 349 -11.46 -14.45 11.79
N LEU A 350 -11.57 -13.12 11.94
CA LEU A 350 -12.37 -12.52 13.01
C LEU A 350 -13.84 -12.90 12.92
N LEU A 351 -14.40 -12.98 11.71
CA LEU A 351 -15.77 -13.41 11.46
C LEU A 351 -15.98 -14.89 11.89
N VAL A 352 -15.05 -15.77 11.52
CA VAL A 352 -15.11 -17.20 11.92
C VAL A 352 -15.03 -17.33 13.43
N GLU A 353 -14.10 -16.66 14.09
CA GLU A 353 -13.96 -16.67 15.55
C GLU A 353 -15.20 -16.08 16.28
N SER A 354 -15.93 -15.19 15.60
CA SER A 354 -17.20 -14.63 16.09
C SER A 354 -18.42 -15.54 15.86
N GLY A 355 -18.22 -16.70 15.21
CA GLY A 355 -19.27 -17.70 14.97
C GLY A 355 -19.98 -17.59 13.61
N ALA A 356 -19.48 -16.80 12.67
CA ALA A 356 -20.03 -16.71 11.33
C ALA A 356 -19.71 -17.95 10.48
N ASP A 357 -20.65 -18.33 9.61
CA ASP A 357 -20.45 -19.34 8.57
C ASP A 357 -19.84 -18.66 7.32
N LEU A 358 -18.51 -18.55 7.30
CA LEU A 358 -17.77 -17.91 6.22
C LEU A 358 -17.63 -18.86 5.02
N ARG A 359 -18.29 -18.55 3.92
CA ARG A 359 -18.36 -19.40 2.72
C ARG A 359 -17.30 -19.13 1.68
N TYR A 360 -16.83 -17.88 1.62
CA TYR A 360 -15.86 -17.44 0.63
C TYR A 360 -15.12 -16.20 1.11
N VAL A 361 -13.83 -16.14 0.84
CA VAL A 361 -12.99 -14.95 1.00
C VAL A 361 -12.25 -14.72 -0.31
N GLY A 362 -12.66 -13.67 -1.04
CA GLY A 362 -11.95 -13.16 -2.20
C GLY A 362 -10.97 -12.07 -1.78
N THR A 363 -9.72 -12.23 -2.13
CA THR A 363 -8.65 -11.28 -1.79
C THR A 363 -7.64 -11.16 -2.90
N ALA A 364 -7.09 -9.96 -3.11
CA ALA A 364 -5.95 -9.71 -3.97
C ALA A 364 -4.61 -9.84 -3.21
N CYS A 365 -4.64 -10.29 -1.95
CA CYS A 365 -3.47 -10.42 -1.10
C CYS A 365 -2.40 -11.34 -1.75
N PRO A 366 -1.16 -10.85 -1.94
CA PRO A 366 -0.09 -11.65 -2.53
C PRO A 366 0.27 -12.82 -1.61
N ARG A 367 0.67 -13.94 -2.23
CA ARG A 367 1.21 -15.09 -1.49
C ARG A 367 2.69 -14.86 -1.24
N THR A 368 3.01 -14.52 -0.02
CA THR A 368 4.38 -14.38 0.45
C THR A 368 4.61 -15.30 1.64
N ALA A 369 5.85 -15.71 1.87
CA ALA A 369 6.19 -16.63 2.98
C ALA A 369 5.75 -16.06 4.34
N TRP A 370 5.81 -14.75 4.52
CA TRP A 370 5.40 -14.07 5.75
C TRP A 370 3.89 -13.80 5.85
N SER A 371 3.11 -13.99 4.78
CA SER A 371 1.64 -13.83 4.78
C SER A 371 0.87 -15.16 4.80
N GLU A 372 1.56 -16.30 4.73
CA GLU A 372 0.89 -17.63 4.73
C GLU A 372 0.16 -17.94 6.06
N VAL A 373 0.55 -17.29 7.15
CA VAL A 373 -0.11 -17.44 8.47
C VAL A 373 -1.60 -17.03 8.44
N ASP A 374 -1.99 -16.18 7.48
CA ASP A 374 -3.36 -15.66 7.37
C ASP A 374 -4.27 -16.49 6.47
N ARG A 375 -3.75 -17.55 5.89
CA ARG A 375 -4.47 -18.43 4.97
C ARG A 375 -4.75 -19.79 5.60
#